data_1ca4950a5071f3bb41058910a8d826d0
#
_entry.id   1ca4950a5071f3bb41058910a8d826d0
#
_cell.length_a   1.000
_cell.length_b   1.000
_cell.length_c   1.000
_cell.angle_alpha   90.00
_cell.angle_beta   90.00
_cell.angle_gamma   90.00
#
_symmetry.space_group_name_H-M   'P 1'
#
loop_
_entity.id
_entity.type
_entity.pdbx_description
1 polymer ?
#
loop_
_entity_poly.entity_id
_entity_poly.type
_entity_poly.pdbx_seq_one_letter_code
_entity_poly.pdbx_strand_id
1 'polypeptide(L)'
;MRPISLSMAVTALALALSAAPVVAQDAPRWSFAIHGGAGVIERASLTPEQDAAYRAALHRALEAGSAVLAAGGSSLDAVQAAIELMEDDPLFNAGRGAVFTAAGRNELDAAVMNGSDLTAGAVAGLTTTRHPIAAARAVMERSPHVMLIGEGADTFAASVGLEQVDPTYFFTERRWRGLETALRAQNLPIPERPAGAPGPMAESTLPAPPLNERKFGTVGAVALDSEGRLAAGTSTGGMTAKRWGRVGDVPVIGAGTYASNREGCAVSATGDGEYYIRASVARDICARIATGSATQTAAQAEVDDALALGGSGGVIVMDLQGQPGFAMTSSGMYRGAASSASPAAVAIYGDEDLRP
;
A
#
# COMPACT_ATOMS: atom_id res chain seq x y z
N MET A 1 -92.72 -8.86 16.05
CA MET A 1 -91.59 -9.25 15.14
C MET A 1 -90.32 -8.52 15.58
N ARG A 2 -89.40 -9.19 16.23
CA ARG A 2 -88.13 -8.62 16.66
C ARG A 2 -87.06 -9.04 15.65
N PRO A 3 -86.15 -8.15 15.19
CA PRO A 3 -85.04 -8.55 14.36
C PRO A 3 -83.87 -9.05 15.23
N ILE A 4 -83.25 -10.17 14.78
CA ILE A 4 -82.10 -10.80 15.36
C ILE A 4 -80.83 -10.11 14.77
N SER A 5 -80.07 -9.45 15.62
CA SER A 5 -78.76 -8.91 15.23
C SER A 5 -77.66 -9.98 15.40
N LEU A 6 -77.02 -10.30 14.28
CA LEU A 6 -75.87 -11.24 14.21
C LEU A 6 -74.57 -10.43 14.39
N SER A 7 -73.91 -10.58 15.55
CA SER A 7 -72.59 -10.02 15.81
C SER A 7 -71.53 -10.95 15.27
N MET A 8 -70.79 -10.51 14.23
CA MET A 8 -69.56 -11.17 13.78
C MET A 8 -68.39 -10.68 14.64
N ALA A 9 -67.81 -11.56 15.42
CA ALA A 9 -66.53 -11.31 16.09
C ALA A 9 -65.35 -11.59 15.13
N VAL A 10 -64.60 -10.57 14.76
CA VAL A 10 -63.37 -10.66 13.99
C VAL A 10 -62.22 -10.83 14.99
N THR A 11 -61.67 -12.02 15.06
CA THR A 11 -60.47 -12.31 15.86
C THR A 11 -59.23 -11.91 15.05
N ALA A 12 -58.61 -10.78 15.40
CA ALA A 12 -57.33 -10.36 14.81
C ALA A 12 -56.15 -11.18 15.48
N LEU A 13 -55.55 -12.04 14.71
CA LEU A 13 -54.34 -12.78 15.11
C LEU A 13 -53.10 -11.86 14.87
N ALA A 14 -52.56 -11.26 15.93
CA ALA A 14 -51.34 -10.48 15.87
C ALA A 14 -50.12 -11.43 15.83
N LEU A 15 -49.48 -11.58 14.66
CA LEU A 15 -48.18 -12.18 14.54
C LEU A 15 -47.10 -11.20 15.13
N ALA A 16 -46.64 -11.50 16.34
CA ALA A 16 -45.43 -10.86 16.89
C ALA A 16 -44.19 -11.41 16.16
N LEU A 17 -43.65 -10.70 15.17
CA LEU A 17 -42.29 -10.95 14.68
C LEU A 17 -41.31 -10.54 15.80
N SER A 18 -40.75 -11.49 16.48
CA SER A 18 -39.59 -11.29 17.33
C SER A 18 -38.38 -11.06 16.44
N ALA A 19 -38.01 -9.78 16.21
CA ALA A 19 -36.70 -9.45 15.68
C ALA A 19 -35.65 -9.89 16.71
N ALA A 20 -34.86 -10.89 16.36
CA ALA A 20 -33.66 -11.24 17.14
C ALA A 20 -32.74 -9.98 17.18
N PRO A 21 -32.15 -9.64 18.33
CA PRO A 21 -31.22 -8.53 18.38
C PRO A 21 -30.04 -8.85 17.43
N VAL A 22 -29.82 -8.02 16.43
CA VAL A 22 -28.57 -7.99 15.69
C VAL A 22 -27.52 -7.57 16.72
N VAL A 23 -26.70 -8.51 17.17
CA VAL A 23 -25.54 -8.21 18.00
C VAL A 23 -24.64 -7.35 17.09
N ALA A 24 -24.58 -6.07 17.34
CA ALA A 24 -23.61 -5.20 16.72
C ALA A 24 -22.24 -5.77 17.12
N GLN A 25 -21.50 -6.23 16.12
CA GLN A 25 -20.12 -6.67 16.33
C GLN A 25 -19.36 -5.43 16.77
N ASP A 26 -18.77 -5.44 17.97
CA ASP A 26 -17.99 -4.31 18.45
C ASP A 26 -16.91 -3.98 17.40
N ALA A 27 -16.79 -2.70 17.08
CA ALA A 27 -15.76 -2.24 16.14
C ALA A 27 -14.38 -2.68 16.65
N PRO A 28 -13.47 -3.14 15.77
CA PRO A 28 -12.16 -3.61 16.20
C PRO A 28 -11.41 -2.48 16.93
N ARG A 29 -10.75 -2.84 18.01
CA ARG A 29 -9.91 -1.87 18.76
C ARG A 29 -8.77 -1.33 17.93
N TRP A 30 -8.26 -2.13 16.97
CA TRP A 30 -7.28 -1.73 15.97
C TRP A 30 -7.52 -2.54 14.68
N SER A 31 -7.11 -1.96 13.58
CA SER A 31 -7.15 -2.61 12.27
C SER A 31 -5.95 -2.21 11.44
N PHE A 32 -5.48 -3.12 10.60
CA PHE A 32 -4.26 -2.96 9.82
C PHE A 32 -4.41 -3.59 8.44
N ALA A 33 -3.95 -2.89 7.40
CA ALA A 33 -3.89 -3.45 6.06
C ALA A 33 -2.60 -3.05 5.35
N ILE A 34 -2.09 -3.95 4.49
CA ILE A 34 -0.87 -3.76 3.71
C ILE A 34 -1.09 -4.07 2.25
N HIS A 35 -0.24 -3.50 1.39
CA HIS A 35 -0.02 -3.99 0.03
C HIS A 35 1.47 -4.09 -0.30
N GLY A 36 1.79 -5.05 -1.17
CA GLY A 36 3.12 -5.26 -1.77
C GLY A 36 3.16 -4.91 -3.26
N GLY A 37 2.16 -4.15 -3.75
CA GLY A 37 2.03 -3.75 -5.13
C GLY A 37 0.88 -4.43 -5.88
N ALA A 38 0.34 -3.72 -6.87
CA ALA A 38 -0.65 -4.23 -7.81
C ALA A 38 -0.06 -4.41 -9.21
N GLY A 39 -0.61 -5.28 -10.02
CA GLY A 39 -0.12 -5.50 -11.39
C GLY A 39 -0.83 -6.63 -12.12
N VAL A 40 -0.37 -6.94 -13.32
CA VAL A 40 -0.80 -8.14 -14.04
C VAL A 40 -0.11 -9.34 -13.38
N ILE A 41 -0.74 -9.86 -12.33
CA ILE A 41 -0.26 -10.99 -11.54
C ILE A 41 -1.17 -12.17 -11.85
N GLU A 42 -0.74 -12.97 -12.83
CA GLU A 42 -1.49 -14.16 -13.22
C GLU A 42 -1.00 -15.38 -12.44
N ARG A 43 -1.94 -16.21 -11.98
CA ARG A 43 -1.63 -17.44 -11.23
C ARG A 43 -0.65 -18.34 -11.97
N ALA A 44 -0.77 -18.40 -13.28
CA ALA A 44 0.12 -19.18 -14.15
C ALA A 44 1.53 -18.58 -14.31
N SER A 45 1.76 -17.35 -13.90
CA SER A 45 3.08 -16.68 -14.00
C SER A 45 3.93 -16.81 -12.74
N LEU A 46 3.38 -17.34 -11.64
CA LEU A 46 4.10 -17.62 -10.41
C LEU A 46 4.28 -19.14 -10.24
N THR A 47 5.49 -19.57 -9.86
CA THR A 47 5.64 -20.94 -9.38
C THR A 47 5.03 -21.09 -7.98
N PRO A 48 4.70 -22.32 -7.53
CA PRO A 48 4.22 -22.55 -6.17
C PRO A 48 5.16 -22.01 -5.09
N GLU A 49 6.47 -22.08 -5.32
CA GLU A 49 7.51 -21.59 -4.41
C GLU A 49 7.51 -20.04 -4.37
N GLN A 50 7.29 -19.39 -5.51
CA GLN A 50 7.18 -17.92 -5.58
C GLN A 50 5.91 -17.44 -4.90
N ASP A 51 4.76 -18.06 -5.16
CA ASP A 51 3.49 -17.76 -4.48
C ASP A 51 3.66 -17.87 -2.95
N ALA A 52 4.22 -19.00 -2.48
CA ALA A 52 4.48 -19.23 -1.07
C ALA A 52 5.44 -18.19 -0.48
N ALA A 53 6.49 -17.79 -1.19
CA ALA A 53 7.45 -16.78 -0.74
C ALA A 53 6.80 -15.39 -0.58
N TYR A 54 5.98 -14.95 -1.55
CA TYR A 54 5.24 -13.68 -1.44
C TYR A 54 4.24 -13.71 -0.29
N ARG A 55 3.47 -14.80 -0.12
CA ARG A 55 2.54 -14.93 1.01
C ARG A 55 3.26 -14.89 2.35
N ALA A 56 4.39 -15.60 2.47
CA ALA A 56 5.20 -15.58 3.69
C ALA A 56 5.76 -14.18 3.98
N ALA A 57 6.20 -13.44 2.96
CA ALA A 57 6.70 -12.07 3.11
C ALA A 57 5.58 -11.11 3.56
N LEU A 58 4.39 -11.22 2.96
CA LEU A 58 3.22 -10.44 3.36
C LEU A 58 2.79 -10.75 4.80
N HIS A 59 2.77 -12.04 5.19
CA HIS A 59 2.46 -12.42 6.56
C HIS A 59 3.45 -11.81 7.57
N ARG A 60 4.74 -11.87 7.31
CA ARG A 60 5.76 -11.25 8.20
C ARG A 60 5.53 -9.75 8.38
N ALA A 61 5.29 -9.03 7.29
CA ALA A 61 5.03 -7.58 7.35
C ALA A 61 3.72 -7.27 8.09
N LEU A 62 2.67 -8.03 7.81
CA LEU A 62 1.35 -7.87 8.46
C LEU A 62 1.43 -8.17 9.95
N GLU A 63 2.13 -9.24 10.35
CA GLU A 63 2.35 -9.61 11.75
C GLU A 63 3.15 -8.54 12.51
N ALA A 64 4.17 -7.96 11.90
CA ALA A 64 4.98 -6.92 12.54
C ALA A 64 4.15 -5.68 12.88
N GLY A 65 3.38 -5.14 11.93
CA GLY A 65 2.49 -4.01 12.19
C GLY A 65 1.37 -4.35 13.17
N SER A 66 0.77 -5.53 13.03
CA SER A 66 -0.27 -6.01 13.95
C SER A 66 0.23 -6.18 15.38
N ALA A 67 1.46 -6.65 15.58
CA ALA A 67 2.06 -6.80 16.91
C ALA A 67 2.23 -5.44 17.61
N VAL A 68 2.62 -4.40 16.87
CA VAL A 68 2.69 -3.02 17.40
C VAL A 68 1.32 -2.57 17.89
N LEU A 69 0.27 -2.72 17.08
CA LEU A 69 -1.09 -2.31 17.43
C LEU A 69 -1.67 -3.14 18.59
N ALA A 70 -1.42 -4.44 18.60
CA ALA A 70 -1.86 -5.34 19.67
C ALA A 70 -1.21 -5.00 21.04
N ALA A 71 0.02 -4.47 21.01
CA ALA A 71 0.73 -3.96 22.19
C ALA A 71 0.28 -2.54 22.61
N GLY A 72 -0.68 -1.92 21.91
CA GLY A 72 -1.14 -0.55 22.18
C GLY A 72 -0.27 0.54 21.55
N GLY A 73 0.60 0.18 20.60
CA GLY A 73 1.42 1.13 19.85
C GLY A 73 0.59 1.95 18.85
N SER A 74 1.21 3.01 18.29
CA SER A 74 0.53 3.92 17.38
C SER A 74 0.35 3.35 15.97
N SER A 75 -0.63 3.87 15.25
CA SER A 75 -0.85 3.58 13.83
C SER A 75 0.39 3.91 12.97
N LEU A 76 1.10 5.00 13.26
CA LEU A 76 2.36 5.36 12.60
C LEU A 76 3.48 4.34 12.82
N ASP A 77 3.63 3.83 14.06
CA ASP A 77 4.65 2.82 14.37
C ASP A 77 4.35 1.51 13.66
N ALA A 78 3.09 1.12 13.58
CA ALA A 78 2.66 -0.09 12.87
C ALA A 78 2.94 0.00 11.36
N VAL A 79 2.60 1.15 10.76
CA VAL A 79 2.87 1.43 9.34
C VAL A 79 4.36 1.36 9.04
N GLN A 80 5.20 2.01 9.85
CA GLN A 80 6.65 1.99 9.66
C GLN A 80 7.21 0.59 9.81
N ALA A 81 6.85 -0.14 10.88
CA ALA A 81 7.39 -1.48 11.14
C ALA A 81 7.11 -2.47 9.99
N ALA A 82 5.93 -2.42 9.41
CA ALA A 82 5.58 -3.29 8.28
C ALA A 82 6.31 -2.89 6.99
N ILE A 83 6.42 -1.59 6.71
CA ILE A 83 7.06 -1.11 5.48
C ILE A 83 8.56 -1.35 5.53
N GLU A 84 9.26 -1.15 6.66
CA GLU A 84 10.69 -1.45 6.80
C GLU A 84 11.02 -2.91 6.48
N LEU A 85 10.19 -3.87 6.91
CA LEU A 85 10.37 -5.28 6.54
C LEU A 85 10.18 -5.52 5.05
N MET A 86 9.27 -4.80 4.41
CA MET A 86 9.09 -4.90 2.96
C MET A 86 10.18 -4.16 2.18
N GLU A 87 10.77 -3.09 2.73
CA GLU A 87 11.95 -2.41 2.16
C GLU A 87 13.21 -3.28 2.25
N ASP A 88 13.35 -4.14 3.25
CA ASP A 88 14.45 -5.09 3.36
C ASP A 88 14.28 -6.36 2.50
N ASP A 89 13.05 -6.65 2.05
CA ASP A 89 12.76 -7.87 1.28
C ASP A 89 12.88 -7.63 -0.23
N PRO A 90 13.82 -8.31 -0.94
CA PRO A 90 14.05 -8.12 -2.38
C PRO A 90 12.87 -8.53 -3.28
N LEU A 91 11.81 -9.12 -2.73
CA LEU A 91 10.60 -9.46 -3.48
C LEU A 91 9.82 -8.22 -3.93
N PHE A 92 9.83 -7.15 -3.13
CA PHE A 92 9.05 -5.93 -3.38
C PHE A 92 9.86 -4.86 -4.12
N ASN A 93 9.17 -3.90 -4.74
CA ASN A 93 9.80 -2.74 -5.37
C ASN A 93 9.87 -1.56 -4.40
N ALA A 94 10.60 -1.74 -3.33
CA ALA A 94 10.93 -0.73 -2.34
C ALA A 94 12.26 -1.10 -1.69
N GLY A 95 13.03 -0.14 -1.20
CA GLY A 95 14.31 -0.40 -0.54
C GLY A 95 15.19 -1.35 -1.37
N ARG A 96 15.57 -2.50 -0.77
CA ARG A 96 16.49 -3.48 -1.37
C ARG A 96 15.98 -4.15 -2.65
N GLY A 97 14.68 -4.16 -2.90
CA GLY A 97 14.10 -4.73 -4.12
C GLY A 97 13.73 -3.70 -5.17
N ALA A 98 14.14 -2.44 -4.98
CA ALA A 98 13.77 -1.33 -5.86
C ALA A 98 14.29 -1.52 -7.29
N VAL A 99 13.48 -1.05 -8.24
CA VAL A 99 13.85 -1.01 -9.66
C VAL A 99 14.95 0.03 -9.92
N PHE A 100 15.58 -0.08 -11.09
CA PHE A 100 16.63 0.83 -11.51
C PHE A 100 16.10 1.95 -12.43
N THR A 101 16.71 3.13 -12.31
CA THR A 101 16.61 4.19 -13.30
C THR A 101 17.29 3.76 -14.62
N ALA A 102 17.01 4.46 -15.71
CA ALA A 102 17.71 4.25 -16.98
C ALA A 102 19.23 4.46 -16.89
N ALA A 103 19.71 5.18 -15.87
CA ALA A 103 21.13 5.39 -15.59
C ALA A 103 21.76 4.26 -14.72
N GLY A 104 21.00 3.20 -14.41
CA GLY A 104 21.51 2.07 -13.64
C GLY A 104 21.65 2.31 -12.13
N ARG A 105 20.90 3.27 -11.56
CA ARG A 105 20.87 3.58 -10.13
C ARG A 105 19.51 3.29 -9.54
N ASN A 106 19.46 2.91 -8.25
CA ASN A 106 18.22 2.90 -7.49
C ASN A 106 17.98 4.30 -6.93
N GLU A 107 16.77 4.80 -7.08
CA GLU A 107 16.27 6.05 -6.49
C GLU A 107 14.95 5.73 -5.80
N LEU A 108 14.88 6.01 -4.48
CA LEU A 108 13.83 5.55 -3.59
C LEU A 108 12.95 6.70 -3.16
N ASP A 109 11.64 6.46 -3.11
CA ASP A 109 10.63 7.45 -2.73
C ASP A 109 9.76 6.86 -1.61
N ALA A 110 9.37 7.68 -0.61
CA ALA A 110 8.45 7.27 0.43
C ALA A 110 7.65 8.46 0.99
N ALA A 111 6.49 8.16 1.57
CA ALA A 111 5.73 9.12 2.35
C ALA A 111 5.01 8.46 3.52
N VAL A 112 4.76 9.24 4.56
CA VAL A 112 3.93 8.87 5.71
C VAL A 112 3.04 10.05 6.08
N MET A 113 1.81 9.77 6.57
CA MET A 113 0.89 10.80 7.02
C MET A 113 0.12 10.34 8.25
N ASN A 114 0.05 11.23 9.25
CA ASN A 114 -0.76 11.10 10.44
C ASN A 114 -2.15 11.71 10.21
N GLY A 115 -3.19 10.88 10.33
CA GLY A 115 -4.57 11.33 10.11
C GLY A 115 -5.11 12.25 11.21
N SER A 116 -4.54 12.22 12.41
CA SER A 116 -5.06 12.95 13.57
C SER A 116 -4.86 14.46 13.45
N ASP A 117 -3.74 14.91 12.91
CA ASP A 117 -3.32 16.31 12.84
C ASP A 117 -2.89 16.74 11.42
N LEU A 118 -2.96 15.82 10.45
CA LEU A 118 -2.55 15.99 9.05
C LEU A 118 -1.04 16.26 8.89
N THR A 119 -0.22 15.99 9.90
CA THR A 119 1.23 16.04 9.72
C THR A 119 1.66 14.94 8.72
N ALA A 120 2.61 15.29 7.88
CA ALA A 120 3.09 14.39 6.84
C ALA A 120 4.57 14.61 6.58
N GLY A 121 5.24 13.57 6.12
CA GLY A 121 6.62 13.64 5.64
C GLY A 121 6.80 12.78 4.40
N ALA A 122 7.64 13.26 3.50
CA ALA A 122 7.93 12.60 2.25
C ALA A 122 9.40 12.75 1.87
N VAL A 123 9.92 11.75 1.16
CA VAL A 123 11.25 11.77 0.55
C VAL A 123 11.17 11.22 -0.86
N ALA A 124 12.01 11.76 -1.76
CA ALA A 124 12.13 11.24 -3.12
C ALA A 124 13.59 11.24 -3.59
N GLY A 125 13.94 10.23 -4.39
CA GLY A 125 15.26 10.12 -4.97
C GLY A 125 16.38 9.79 -3.98
N LEU A 126 16.10 9.13 -2.87
CA LEU A 126 17.11 8.63 -1.94
C LEU A 126 17.97 7.55 -2.59
N THR A 127 19.24 7.52 -2.24
CA THR A 127 20.23 6.58 -2.83
C THR A 127 21.08 5.84 -1.81
N THR A 128 21.11 6.29 -0.55
CA THR A 128 21.95 5.73 0.51
C THR A 128 21.19 5.41 1.79
N THR A 129 20.02 5.97 2.01
CA THR A 129 19.22 5.72 3.22
C THR A 129 18.54 4.36 3.14
N ARG A 130 18.86 3.45 4.08
CA ARG A 130 18.38 2.07 4.07
C ARG A 130 16.86 1.95 4.06
N HIS A 131 16.19 2.73 4.93
CA HIS A 131 14.73 2.72 5.07
C HIS A 131 14.13 4.08 4.70
N PRO A 132 13.69 4.27 3.45
CA PRO A 132 13.03 5.50 3.01
C PRO A 132 11.82 5.89 3.84
N ILE A 133 11.03 4.93 4.33
CA ILE A 133 9.85 5.22 5.17
C ILE A 133 10.25 5.87 6.51
N ALA A 134 11.36 5.43 7.11
CA ALA A 134 11.90 6.04 8.33
C ALA A 134 12.39 7.47 8.07
N ALA A 135 12.98 7.72 6.88
CA ALA A 135 13.37 9.07 6.47
C ALA A 135 12.15 9.97 6.25
N ALA A 136 11.10 9.49 5.60
CA ALA A 136 9.84 10.22 5.45
C ALA A 136 9.25 10.60 6.82
N ARG A 137 9.23 9.65 7.77
CA ARG A 137 8.79 9.92 9.14
C ARG A 137 9.68 10.95 9.86
N ALA A 138 10.98 10.84 9.71
CA ALA A 138 11.91 11.81 10.30
C ALA A 138 11.71 13.21 9.71
N VAL A 139 11.41 13.34 8.42
CA VAL A 139 11.03 14.63 7.81
C VAL A 139 9.80 15.22 8.51
N MET A 140 8.76 14.42 8.73
CA MET A 140 7.54 14.83 9.42
C MET A 140 7.80 15.30 10.86
N GLU A 141 8.62 14.53 11.62
CA GLU A 141 8.77 14.71 13.07
C GLU A 141 9.91 15.65 13.46
N ARG A 142 10.94 15.82 12.61
CA ARG A 142 12.22 16.46 12.97
C ARG A 142 12.65 17.57 12.03
N SER A 143 11.80 17.94 11.05
CA SER A 143 12.08 19.05 10.15
C SER A 143 10.89 20.02 10.06
N PRO A 144 11.09 21.27 9.63
CA PRO A 144 9.98 22.18 9.34
C PRO A 144 9.35 21.94 7.96
N HIS A 145 9.81 20.93 7.22
CA HIS A 145 9.42 20.66 5.84
C HIS A 145 8.48 19.44 5.77
N VAL A 146 7.72 19.34 4.68
CA VAL A 146 6.91 18.17 4.37
C VAL A 146 7.64 17.21 3.43
N MET A 147 8.53 17.71 2.55
CA MET A 147 9.22 16.89 1.56
C MET A 147 10.67 17.31 1.38
N LEU A 148 11.57 16.34 1.35
CA LEU A 148 12.98 16.47 0.99
C LEU A 148 13.32 15.55 -0.17
N ILE A 149 14.30 15.93 -1.02
CA ILE A 149 14.67 15.16 -2.22
C ILE A 149 16.18 14.96 -2.38
N GLY A 150 16.56 13.85 -3.04
CA GLY A 150 17.92 13.56 -3.49
C GLY A 150 18.95 13.59 -2.37
N GLU A 151 20.17 14.07 -2.69
CA GLU A 151 21.29 14.14 -1.74
C GLU A 151 20.95 14.93 -0.46
N GLY A 152 20.11 15.96 -0.57
CA GLY A 152 19.66 16.71 0.60
C GLY A 152 18.82 15.86 1.56
N ALA A 153 18.00 14.97 1.03
CA ALA A 153 17.21 14.05 1.85
C ALA A 153 18.08 12.96 2.50
N ASP A 154 19.06 12.37 1.77
CA ASP A 154 20.04 11.42 2.34
C ASP A 154 20.89 12.10 3.42
N THR A 155 21.36 13.34 3.19
CA THR A 155 22.11 14.12 4.17
C THR A 155 21.30 14.38 5.45
N PHE A 156 20.03 14.76 5.29
CA PHE A 156 19.12 14.93 6.44
C PHE A 156 18.93 13.63 7.20
N ALA A 157 18.65 12.53 6.50
CA ALA A 157 18.47 11.21 7.10
C ALA A 157 19.70 10.79 7.93
N ALA A 158 20.91 10.95 7.38
CA ALA A 158 22.16 10.71 8.10
C ALA A 158 22.30 11.61 9.34
N SER A 159 21.95 12.91 9.24
CA SER A 159 22.06 13.86 10.33
C SER A 159 21.16 13.55 11.52
N VAL A 160 20.06 12.85 11.30
CA VAL A 160 19.13 12.39 12.35
C VAL A 160 19.38 10.94 12.80
N GLY A 161 20.49 10.34 12.36
CA GLY A 161 20.98 9.04 12.83
C GLY A 161 20.37 7.83 12.10
N LEU A 162 19.73 8.01 10.95
CA LEU A 162 19.23 6.90 10.15
C LEU A 162 20.38 6.16 9.43
N GLU A 163 20.27 4.85 9.35
CA GLU A 163 21.27 3.98 8.74
C GLU A 163 21.49 4.34 7.27
N GLN A 164 22.77 4.55 6.90
CA GLN A 164 23.20 4.76 5.54
C GLN A 164 23.91 3.52 5.02
N VAL A 165 23.62 3.12 3.79
CA VAL A 165 24.20 1.95 3.14
C VAL A 165 24.90 2.33 1.84
N ASP A 166 25.82 1.50 1.38
CA ASP A 166 26.35 1.61 0.03
C ASP A 166 25.21 1.39 -0.98
N PRO A 167 25.11 2.17 -2.07
CA PRO A 167 24.03 2.01 -3.06
C PRO A 167 23.88 0.58 -3.62
N THR A 168 24.94 -0.22 -3.60
CA THR A 168 24.87 -1.63 -4.03
C THR A 168 24.08 -2.53 -3.10
N TYR A 169 23.74 -2.07 -1.88
CA TYR A 169 22.79 -2.75 -0.99
C TYR A 169 21.43 -2.97 -1.66
N PHE A 170 20.97 -2.01 -2.46
CA PHE A 170 19.68 -2.08 -3.15
C PHE A 170 19.71 -2.93 -4.42
N PHE A 171 20.92 -3.31 -4.88
CA PHE A 171 21.09 -4.07 -6.11
C PHE A 171 20.49 -5.47 -5.98
N THR A 172 19.64 -5.84 -6.95
CA THR A 172 19.24 -7.24 -7.17
C THR A 172 19.42 -7.60 -8.64
N GLU A 173 19.93 -8.81 -8.91
CA GLU A 173 20.12 -9.31 -10.28
C GLU A 173 18.80 -9.33 -11.07
N ARG A 174 17.71 -9.69 -10.42
CA ARG A 174 16.37 -9.68 -11.00
C ARG A 174 16.00 -8.31 -11.55
N ARG A 175 16.14 -7.25 -10.74
CA ARG A 175 15.81 -5.88 -11.15
C ARG A 175 16.76 -5.35 -12.21
N TRP A 176 18.03 -5.73 -12.15
CA TRP A 176 19.00 -5.36 -13.19
C TRP A 176 18.61 -5.94 -14.56
N ARG A 177 18.27 -7.23 -14.63
CA ARG A 177 17.79 -7.85 -15.88
C ARG A 177 16.47 -7.23 -16.38
N GLY A 178 15.59 -6.84 -15.45
CA GLY A 178 14.38 -6.07 -15.78
C GLY A 178 14.71 -4.74 -16.45
N LEU A 179 15.71 -4.02 -15.92
CA LEU A 179 16.24 -2.79 -16.54
C LEU A 179 16.77 -3.04 -17.95
N GLU A 180 17.67 -4.03 -18.13
CA GLU A 180 18.24 -4.36 -19.43
C GLU A 180 17.14 -4.67 -20.46
N THR A 181 16.14 -5.45 -20.06
CA THR A 181 15.00 -5.79 -20.92
C THR A 181 14.19 -4.54 -21.31
N ALA A 182 13.93 -3.67 -20.34
CA ALA A 182 13.17 -2.43 -20.57
C ALA A 182 13.92 -1.45 -21.49
N LEU A 183 15.24 -1.32 -21.32
CA LEU A 183 16.08 -0.44 -22.16
C LEU A 183 16.21 -0.98 -23.59
N ARG A 184 16.41 -2.30 -23.78
CA ARG A 184 16.41 -2.92 -25.10
C ARG A 184 15.09 -2.69 -25.85
N ALA A 185 13.96 -2.84 -25.16
CA ALA A 185 12.64 -2.60 -25.75
C ALA A 185 12.40 -1.13 -26.17
N GLN A 186 13.13 -0.20 -25.56
CA GLN A 186 13.09 1.24 -25.89
C GLN A 186 14.21 1.69 -26.82
N ASN A 187 15.06 0.79 -27.30
CA ASN A 187 16.29 1.09 -28.06
C ASN A 187 17.22 2.08 -27.35
N LEU A 188 17.32 1.99 -26.03
CA LEU A 188 18.19 2.80 -25.20
C LEU A 188 19.47 2.05 -24.83
N PRO A 189 20.60 2.76 -24.62
CA PRO A 189 21.85 2.15 -24.19
C PRO A 189 21.69 1.53 -22.80
N ILE A 190 22.32 0.36 -22.59
CA ILE A 190 22.41 -0.28 -21.28
C ILE A 190 23.59 0.34 -20.54
N PRO A 191 23.38 0.88 -19.33
CA PRO A 191 24.48 1.45 -18.54
C PRO A 191 25.42 0.33 -18.05
N GLU A 192 26.61 0.71 -17.64
CA GLU A 192 27.54 -0.19 -16.95
C GLU A 192 26.92 -0.62 -15.60
N ARG A 193 27.19 -1.88 -15.21
CA ARG A 193 26.79 -2.39 -13.91
C ARG A 193 27.45 -1.56 -12.80
N PRO A 194 26.72 -1.19 -11.73
CA PRO A 194 27.32 -0.41 -10.64
C PRO A 194 28.59 -1.08 -10.08
N ALA A 195 29.61 -0.30 -9.84
CA ALA A 195 30.84 -0.79 -9.21
C ALA A 195 30.52 -1.36 -7.82
N GLY A 196 31.06 -2.54 -7.50
CA GLY A 196 30.76 -3.24 -6.24
C GLY A 196 29.48 -4.07 -6.25
N ALA A 197 28.63 -3.97 -7.29
CA ALA A 197 27.47 -4.85 -7.41
C ALA A 197 27.91 -6.32 -7.53
N PRO A 198 27.10 -7.27 -7.01
CA PRO A 198 27.35 -8.71 -7.20
C PRO A 198 27.56 -9.05 -8.68
N GLY A 199 28.46 -9.99 -8.97
CA GLY A 199 28.65 -10.48 -10.32
C GLY A 199 27.38 -11.11 -10.91
N PRO A 200 27.27 -11.27 -12.24
CA PRO A 200 26.12 -11.88 -12.87
C PRO A 200 25.84 -13.28 -12.32
N MET A 201 24.59 -13.51 -11.89
CA MET A 201 24.15 -14.83 -11.48
C MET A 201 23.74 -15.67 -12.68
N ALA A 202 23.95 -17.01 -12.59
CA ALA A 202 23.45 -17.92 -13.61
C ALA A 202 21.92 -17.83 -13.75
N GLU A 203 21.41 -17.87 -14.96
CA GLU A 203 19.99 -17.70 -15.27
C GLU A 203 19.09 -18.73 -14.57
N SER A 204 19.59 -19.95 -14.38
CA SER A 204 18.91 -21.06 -13.71
C SER A 204 18.71 -20.87 -12.20
N THR A 205 19.41 -19.90 -11.57
CA THR A 205 19.32 -19.65 -10.11
C THR A 205 18.38 -18.51 -9.75
N LEU A 206 17.84 -17.81 -10.77
CA LEU A 206 16.92 -16.70 -10.52
C LEU A 206 15.48 -17.21 -10.56
N PRO A 207 14.64 -16.82 -9.60
CA PRO A 207 13.22 -16.98 -9.78
C PRO A 207 12.81 -16.22 -11.05
N ALA A 208 12.05 -16.87 -11.94
CA ALA A 208 11.55 -16.23 -13.15
C ALA A 208 10.74 -14.96 -12.74
N PRO A 209 11.03 -13.79 -13.30
CA PRO A 209 10.23 -12.62 -13.01
C PRO A 209 8.82 -12.85 -13.54
N PRO A 210 7.76 -12.48 -12.81
CA PRO A 210 6.44 -12.35 -13.42
C PRO A 210 6.58 -11.40 -14.62
N LEU A 211 6.03 -11.79 -15.76
CA LEU A 211 6.23 -11.14 -17.07
C LEU A 211 5.85 -9.65 -17.13
N ASN A 212 5.24 -9.09 -16.07
CA ASN A 212 4.74 -7.73 -16.00
C ASN A 212 5.18 -6.90 -14.79
N GLU A 213 6.27 -7.26 -14.10
CA GLU A 213 6.87 -6.40 -13.04
C GLU A 213 7.38 -5.03 -13.56
N ARG A 214 7.12 -4.69 -14.83
CA ARG A 214 7.59 -3.45 -15.44
C ARG A 214 7.02 -2.19 -14.80
N LYS A 215 5.87 -2.29 -14.09
CA LYS A 215 5.13 -1.11 -13.64
C LYS A 215 4.83 -1.08 -12.13
N PHE A 216 4.82 -2.23 -11.41
CA PHE A 216 4.19 -2.29 -10.11
C PHE A 216 5.04 -3.03 -9.07
N GLY A 217 4.84 -2.71 -7.81
CA GLY A 217 5.56 -3.34 -6.71
C GLY A 217 5.81 -2.40 -5.53
N THR A 218 5.25 -1.20 -5.56
CA THR A 218 5.17 -0.26 -4.44
C THR A 218 4.62 -0.97 -3.20
N VAL A 219 5.20 -0.73 -2.03
CA VAL A 219 4.68 -1.25 -0.77
C VAL A 219 3.96 -0.17 0.00
N GLY A 220 2.97 -0.56 0.80
CA GLY A 220 2.28 0.40 1.64
C GLY A 220 1.48 -0.24 2.75
N ALA A 221 1.09 0.59 3.72
CA ALA A 221 0.31 0.19 4.87
C ALA A 221 -0.65 1.30 5.29
N VAL A 222 -1.79 0.91 5.82
CA VAL A 222 -2.77 1.78 6.48
C VAL A 222 -3.19 1.17 7.80
N ALA A 223 -3.34 1.99 8.83
CA ALA A 223 -3.62 1.54 10.19
C ALA A 223 -4.66 2.41 10.88
N LEU A 224 -5.48 1.77 11.72
CA LEU A 224 -6.28 2.38 12.77
C LEU A 224 -5.80 1.80 14.10
N ASP A 225 -5.36 2.63 15.04
CA ASP A 225 -4.96 2.19 16.37
C ASP A 225 -6.10 2.22 17.39
N SER A 226 -5.83 1.72 18.61
CA SER A 226 -6.82 1.64 19.68
C SER A 226 -7.28 2.99 20.23
N GLU A 227 -6.58 4.08 19.90
CA GLU A 227 -6.97 5.46 20.23
C GLU A 227 -7.78 6.13 19.09
N GLY A 228 -8.08 5.37 18.00
CA GLY A 228 -8.84 5.86 16.87
C GLY A 228 -8.03 6.75 15.92
N ARG A 229 -6.70 6.65 15.92
CA ARG A 229 -5.82 7.41 15.03
C ARG A 229 -5.55 6.61 13.75
N LEU A 230 -5.78 7.27 12.62
CA LEU A 230 -5.45 6.73 11.29
C LEU A 230 -4.03 7.15 10.88
N ALA A 231 -3.34 6.27 10.20
CA ALA A 231 -2.08 6.58 9.52
C ALA A 231 -1.99 5.83 8.18
N ALA A 232 -1.26 6.42 7.23
CA ALA A 232 -0.89 5.83 5.96
C ALA A 232 0.60 5.99 5.71
N GLY A 233 1.20 5.02 5.03
CA GLY A 233 2.56 5.10 4.52
C GLY A 233 2.70 4.31 3.24
N THR A 234 3.61 4.76 2.37
CA THR A 234 3.90 4.14 1.07
C THR A 234 5.38 4.29 0.76
N SER A 235 6.01 3.27 0.16
CA SER A 235 7.43 3.28 -0.24
C SER A 235 7.63 2.57 -1.57
N THR A 236 8.56 3.09 -2.40
CA THR A 236 8.77 2.56 -3.76
C THR A 236 10.14 2.88 -4.34
N GLY A 237 10.59 2.05 -5.30
CA GLY A 237 11.65 2.40 -6.25
C GLY A 237 11.12 3.12 -7.51
N GLY A 238 9.81 3.31 -7.63
CA GLY A 238 9.17 3.89 -8.80
C GLY A 238 9.04 2.93 -9.99
N MET A 239 9.25 3.42 -11.20
CA MET A 239 9.12 2.69 -12.47
C MET A 239 10.47 2.25 -13.00
N THR A 240 10.57 1.03 -13.55
CA THR A 240 11.77 0.52 -14.22
C THR A 240 12.17 1.42 -15.40
N ALA A 241 13.46 1.75 -15.47
CA ALA A 241 14.05 2.65 -16.47
C ALA A 241 13.50 4.09 -16.42
N LYS A 242 13.02 4.54 -15.24
CA LYS A 242 12.65 5.95 -15.03
C LYS A 242 13.83 6.88 -15.32
N ARG A 243 13.54 8.09 -15.80
CA ARG A 243 14.54 9.05 -16.26
C ARG A 243 14.29 10.44 -15.68
N TRP A 244 15.32 11.30 -15.74
CA TRP A 244 15.24 12.74 -15.46
C TRP A 244 14.74 13.07 -14.05
N GLY A 245 15.00 12.19 -13.07
CA GLY A 245 14.50 12.38 -11.71
C GLY A 245 12.99 12.17 -11.59
N ARG A 246 12.40 11.27 -12.40
CA ARG A 246 10.96 10.96 -12.33
C ARG A 246 10.57 10.55 -10.92
N VAL A 247 9.59 11.22 -10.38
CA VAL A 247 8.90 10.90 -9.13
C VAL A 247 7.46 10.49 -9.46
N GLY A 248 6.96 9.43 -8.83
CA GLY A 248 5.58 8.96 -8.95
C GLY A 248 4.66 9.58 -7.91
N ASP A 249 3.53 8.92 -7.69
CA ASP A 249 2.48 9.33 -6.76
C ASP A 249 2.86 9.15 -5.28
N VAL A 250 3.73 8.19 -4.97
CA VAL A 250 4.05 7.76 -3.59
C VAL A 250 4.43 8.92 -2.67
N PRO A 251 5.42 9.79 -2.99
CA PRO A 251 5.80 10.88 -2.10
C PRO A 251 4.89 12.12 -2.21
N VAL A 252 3.90 12.09 -3.10
CA VAL A 252 2.95 13.19 -3.30
C VAL A 252 1.74 12.98 -2.40
N ILE A 253 1.71 13.71 -1.27
CA ILE A 253 0.60 13.66 -0.32
C ILE A 253 -0.71 14.01 -1.03
N GLY A 254 -1.70 13.12 -0.89
CA GLY A 254 -2.98 13.20 -1.60
C GLY A 254 -3.05 12.41 -2.90
N ALA A 255 -1.92 12.02 -3.49
CA ALA A 255 -1.88 11.18 -4.68
C ALA A 255 -1.69 9.69 -4.33
N GLY A 256 -0.53 9.31 -3.78
CA GLY A 256 -0.21 7.93 -3.41
C GLY A 256 -0.37 7.63 -1.92
N THR A 257 -0.33 8.64 -1.07
CA THR A 257 -0.39 8.52 0.40
C THR A 257 -1.27 9.61 0.98
N TYR A 258 -2.26 9.24 1.79
CA TYR A 258 -3.10 10.22 2.49
C TYR A 258 -3.73 9.61 3.74
N ALA A 259 -3.87 10.40 4.82
CA ALA A 259 -4.62 10.02 6.01
C ALA A 259 -5.31 11.23 6.63
N SER A 260 -6.56 11.09 7.06
CA SER A 260 -7.33 12.15 7.71
C SER A 260 -8.42 11.57 8.60
N ASN A 261 -8.27 11.71 9.92
CA ASN A 261 -9.33 11.36 10.86
C ASN A 261 -10.59 12.19 10.64
N ARG A 262 -10.44 13.47 10.25
CA ARG A 262 -11.59 14.33 9.95
C ARG A 262 -12.42 13.83 8.76
N GLU A 263 -11.77 13.25 7.78
CA GLU A 263 -12.42 12.69 6.59
C GLU A 263 -12.72 11.20 6.74
N GLY A 264 -12.20 10.60 7.82
CA GLY A 264 -12.49 9.23 8.22
C GLY A 264 -11.78 8.17 7.41
N CYS A 265 -10.60 8.47 6.83
CA CYS A 265 -9.88 7.46 6.06
C CYS A 265 -8.35 7.63 6.03
N ALA A 266 -7.66 6.51 5.75
CA ALA A 266 -6.27 6.43 5.36
C ALA A 266 -6.12 5.60 4.08
N VAL A 267 -5.26 6.04 3.16
CA VAL A 267 -5.08 5.43 1.82
C VAL A 267 -3.61 5.29 1.50
N SER A 268 -3.23 4.13 0.96
CA SER A 268 -1.95 3.89 0.29
C SER A 268 -2.20 3.29 -1.10
N ALA A 269 -1.54 3.84 -2.10
CA ALA A 269 -1.78 3.52 -3.50
C ALA A 269 -0.56 2.88 -4.17
N THR A 270 -0.82 2.12 -5.23
CA THR A 270 0.18 1.49 -6.10
C THR A 270 -0.34 1.45 -7.53
N GLY A 271 0.38 2.05 -8.47
CA GLY A 271 -0.12 2.11 -9.85
C GLY A 271 0.71 2.98 -10.77
N ASP A 272 0.09 3.37 -11.90
CA ASP A 272 0.67 4.31 -12.85
C ASP A 272 0.63 5.74 -12.26
N GLY A 273 1.72 6.13 -11.58
CA GLY A 273 1.81 7.33 -10.75
C GLY A 273 1.39 8.62 -11.44
N GLU A 274 1.63 8.76 -12.74
CA GLU A 274 1.25 9.94 -13.53
C GLU A 274 -0.26 10.19 -13.53
N TYR A 275 -1.07 9.11 -13.51
CA TYR A 275 -2.53 9.20 -13.46
C TYR A 275 -3.02 9.40 -12.04
N TYR A 276 -2.40 8.73 -11.08
CA TYR A 276 -2.70 8.83 -9.66
C TYR A 276 -2.43 10.25 -9.13
N ILE A 277 -1.35 10.91 -9.58
CA ILE A 277 -1.09 12.32 -9.29
C ILE A 277 -2.17 13.21 -9.90
N ARG A 278 -2.51 13.03 -11.17
CA ARG A 278 -3.47 13.87 -11.89
C ARG A 278 -4.89 13.77 -11.32
N ALA A 279 -5.29 12.59 -10.84
CA ALA A 279 -6.57 12.34 -10.21
C ALA A 279 -6.57 12.66 -8.70
N SER A 280 -5.39 12.84 -8.07
CA SER A 280 -5.27 12.99 -6.60
C SER A 280 -5.91 11.82 -5.84
N VAL A 281 -5.66 10.60 -6.31
CA VAL A 281 -6.40 9.37 -5.98
C VAL A 281 -6.60 9.19 -4.47
N ALA A 282 -5.54 9.26 -3.67
CA ALA A 282 -5.65 9.01 -2.23
C ALA A 282 -6.56 10.03 -1.53
N ARG A 283 -6.48 11.31 -1.92
CA ARG A 283 -7.29 12.38 -1.33
C ARG A 283 -8.75 12.32 -1.78
N ASP A 284 -9.01 11.97 -3.05
CA ASP A 284 -10.38 11.92 -3.56
C ASP A 284 -11.17 10.75 -2.95
N ILE A 285 -10.54 9.59 -2.72
CA ILE A 285 -11.15 8.49 -1.95
C ILE A 285 -11.63 8.99 -0.59
N CYS A 286 -10.80 9.73 0.16
CA CYS A 286 -11.17 10.28 1.46
C CYS A 286 -12.29 11.32 1.35
N ALA A 287 -12.30 12.14 0.30
CA ALA A 287 -13.37 13.09 0.05
C ALA A 287 -14.72 12.38 -0.19
N ARG A 288 -14.71 11.29 -0.96
CA ARG A 288 -15.92 10.47 -1.21
C ARG A 288 -16.43 9.83 0.08
N ILE A 289 -15.54 9.29 0.92
CA ILE A 289 -15.90 8.72 2.24
C ILE A 289 -16.49 9.82 3.15
N ALA A 290 -15.88 10.98 3.22
CA ALA A 290 -16.36 12.11 4.01
C ALA A 290 -17.74 12.61 3.58
N THR A 291 -18.14 12.38 2.33
CA THR A 291 -19.49 12.69 1.80
C THR A 291 -20.47 11.54 1.88
N GLY A 292 -20.10 10.42 2.53
CA GLY A 292 -20.98 9.31 2.85
C GLY A 292 -20.87 8.08 1.94
N SER A 293 -19.86 8.02 1.06
CA SER A 293 -19.60 6.79 0.29
C SER A 293 -19.06 5.71 1.21
N ALA A 294 -19.47 4.45 0.99
CA ALA A 294 -18.85 3.31 1.65
C ALA A 294 -17.40 3.16 1.19
N THR A 295 -16.51 2.73 2.09
CA THR A 295 -15.05 2.62 1.88
C THR A 295 -14.68 1.87 0.61
N GLN A 296 -15.25 0.68 0.40
CA GLN A 296 -15.00 -0.13 -0.79
C GLN A 296 -15.53 0.53 -2.08
N THR A 297 -16.69 1.20 -2.01
CA THR A 297 -17.28 1.89 -3.15
C THR A 297 -16.44 3.10 -3.56
N ALA A 298 -15.97 3.91 -2.59
CA ALA A 298 -15.12 5.05 -2.85
C ALA A 298 -13.78 4.62 -3.47
N ALA A 299 -13.16 3.57 -2.92
CA ALA A 299 -11.92 3.01 -3.43
C ALA A 299 -12.06 2.52 -4.88
N GLN A 300 -13.12 1.74 -5.18
CA GLN A 300 -13.33 1.22 -6.53
C GLN A 300 -13.61 2.32 -7.54
N ALA A 301 -14.48 3.27 -7.20
CA ALA A 301 -14.82 4.38 -8.09
C ALA A 301 -13.57 5.19 -8.50
N GLU A 302 -12.65 5.43 -7.57
CA GLU A 302 -11.47 6.24 -7.85
C GLU A 302 -10.41 5.50 -8.69
N VAL A 303 -10.21 4.19 -8.48
CA VAL A 303 -9.33 3.41 -9.36
C VAL A 303 -9.93 3.24 -10.76
N ASP A 304 -11.26 3.21 -10.88
CA ASP A 304 -11.96 3.20 -12.18
C ASP A 304 -11.83 4.56 -12.89
N ASP A 305 -11.89 5.69 -12.16
CA ASP A 305 -11.63 7.02 -12.70
C ASP A 305 -10.17 7.16 -13.19
N ALA A 306 -9.20 6.63 -12.42
CA ALA A 306 -7.80 6.57 -12.85
C ALA A 306 -7.62 5.69 -14.11
N LEU A 307 -8.34 4.56 -14.21
CA LEU A 307 -8.37 3.72 -15.40
C LEU A 307 -8.94 4.44 -16.62
N ALA A 308 -10.02 5.21 -16.44
CA ALA A 308 -10.62 6.02 -17.52
C ALA A 308 -9.65 7.08 -18.06
N LEU A 309 -8.71 7.56 -17.24
CA LEU A 309 -7.61 8.43 -17.68
C LEU A 309 -6.49 7.68 -18.42
N GLY A 310 -6.47 6.35 -18.37
CA GLY A 310 -5.46 5.48 -18.99
C GLY A 310 -4.46 4.88 -18.01
N GLY A 311 -4.62 5.08 -16.70
CA GLY A 311 -3.80 4.48 -15.64
C GLY A 311 -4.33 3.13 -15.18
N SER A 312 -3.50 2.35 -14.52
CA SER A 312 -3.92 1.12 -13.86
C SER A 312 -3.18 0.97 -12.52
N GLY A 313 -3.75 0.16 -11.61
CA GLY A 313 -3.15 -0.04 -10.29
C GLY A 313 -4.17 -0.50 -9.27
N GLY A 314 -3.92 -0.16 -8.01
CA GLY A 314 -4.80 -0.47 -6.89
C GLY A 314 -4.53 0.41 -5.67
N VAL A 315 -5.39 0.29 -4.69
CA VAL A 315 -5.32 1.02 -3.43
C VAL A 315 -5.71 0.12 -2.27
N ILE A 316 -5.16 0.41 -1.10
CA ILE A 316 -5.70 -0.03 0.18
C ILE A 316 -6.23 1.17 0.94
N VAL A 317 -7.34 0.99 1.61
CA VAL A 317 -8.03 2.04 2.37
C VAL A 317 -8.37 1.51 3.76
N MET A 318 -8.32 2.36 4.78
CA MET A 318 -8.80 2.06 6.13
C MET A 318 -9.74 3.17 6.57
N ASP A 319 -10.93 2.81 7.07
CA ASP A 319 -11.83 3.79 7.67
C ASP A 319 -11.75 3.85 9.20
N LEU A 320 -12.47 4.79 9.81
CA LEU A 320 -12.53 4.93 11.28
C LEU A 320 -13.28 3.80 11.99
N GLN A 321 -14.01 2.98 11.27
CA GLN A 321 -14.65 1.78 11.80
C GLN A 321 -13.71 0.56 11.77
N GLY A 322 -12.48 0.74 11.24
CA GLY A 322 -11.50 -0.32 11.09
C GLY A 322 -11.83 -1.29 9.95
N GLN A 323 -12.67 -0.87 8.99
CA GLN A 323 -12.98 -1.67 7.82
C GLN A 323 -11.96 -1.40 6.71
N PRO A 324 -11.16 -2.40 6.30
CA PRO A 324 -10.26 -2.24 5.17
C PRO A 324 -11.03 -2.33 3.85
N GLY A 325 -10.66 -1.47 2.90
CA GLY A 325 -11.08 -1.54 1.49
C GLY A 325 -9.88 -1.87 0.59
N PHE A 326 -10.12 -2.69 -0.44
CA PHE A 326 -9.13 -3.07 -1.44
C PHE A 326 -9.74 -2.90 -2.82
N ALA A 327 -9.18 -2.03 -3.64
CA ALA A 327 -9.64 -1.85 -5.01
C ALA A 327 -8.47 -1.92 -5.98
N MET A 328 -8.69 -2.52 -7.16
CA MET A 328 -7.67 -2.64 -8.19
C MET A 328 -8.31 -2.74 -9.57
N THR A 329 -7.61 -2.25 -10.58
CA THR A 329 -7.93 -2.41 -12.00
C THR A 329 -7.00 -3.41 -12.70
N SER A 330 -6.08 -4.01 -11.96
CA SER A 330 -5.16 -5.07 -12.41
C SER A 330 -5.67 -6.46 -12.00
N SER A 331 -5.10 -7.54 -12.56
CA SER A 331 -5.52 -8.91 -12.26
C SER A 331 -5.12 -9.39 -10.86
N GLY A 332 -4.24 -8.68 -10.16
CA GLY A 332 -3.83 -9.01 -8.81
C GLY A 332 -3.20 -7.85 -8.05
N MET A 333 -3.17 -8.01 -6.73
CA MET A 333 -2.48 -7.14 -5.79
C MET A 333 -2.00 -7.98 -4.60
N TYR A 334 -0.71 -7.93 -4.31
CA TYR A 334 -0.17 -8.47 -3.07
C TYR A 334 -0.76 -7.66 -1.92
N ARG A 335 -1.57 -8.27 -1.07
CA ARG A 335 -2.33 -7.55 -0.04
C ARG A 335 -2.58 -8.41 1.19
N GLY A 336 -2.83 -7.74 2.31
CA GLY A 336 -3.18 -8.43 3.55
C GLY A 336 -3.92 -7.52 4.52
N ALA A 337 -4.67 -8.13 5.43
CA ALA A 337 -5.37 -7.44 6.51
C ALA A 337 -5.36 -8.26 7.80
N ALA A 338 -5.42 -7.55 8.93
CA ALA A 338 -5.60 -8.09 10.26
C ALA A 338 -6.32 -7.07 11.14
N SER A 339 -6.99 -7.54 12.20
CA SER A 339 -7.56 -6.67 13.22
C SER A 339 -7.57 -7.35 14.57
N SER A 340 -7.94 -6.63 15.63
CA SER A 340 -8.17 -7.22 16.95
C SER A 340 -9.33 -8.24 16.96
N ALA A 341 -10.18 -8.26 15.92
CA ALA A 341 -11.33 -9.15 15.77
C ALA A 341 -11.12 -10.24 14.72
N SER A 342 -10.12 -10.11 13.84
CA SER A 342 -9.87 -11.04 12.72
C SER A 342 -8.39 -11.38 12.60
N PRO A 343 -8.02 -12.66 12.41
CA PRO A 343 -6.64 -13.06 12.23
C PRO A 343 -6.03 -12.46 10.94
N ALA A 344 -4.70 -12.50 10.85
CA ALA A 344 -3.98 -12.08 9.67
C ALA A 344 -4.33 -12.96 8.45
N ALA A 345 -4.74 -12.34 7.36
CA ALA A 345 -5.02 -12.97 6.07
C ALA A 345 -4.29 -12.24 4.95
N VAL A 346 -3.80 -12.98 3.94
CA VAL A 346 -3.13 -12.42 2.77
C VAL A 346 -3.73 -12.98 1.47
N ALA A 347 -3.69 -12.17 0.43
CA ALA A 347 -4.18 -12.53 -0.90
C ALA A 347 -3.25 -11.92 -1.97
N ILE A 348 -3.25 -12.52 -3.15
CA ILE A 348 -2.45 -12.11 -4.31
C ILE A 348 -3.35 -11.84 -5.52
N TYR A 349 -4.21 -12.79 -5.87
CA TYR A 349 -5.00 -12.75 -7.09
C TYR A 349 -6.33 -12.01 -6.88
N GLY A 350 -6.88 -11.47 -7.97
CA GLY A 350 -8.10 -10.66 -7.91
C GLY A 350 -9.35 -11.45 -7.47
N ASP A 351 -9.34 -12.78 -7.66
CA ASP A 351 -10.42 -13.70 -7.27
C ASP A 351 -10.32 -14.18 -5.81
N GLU A 352 -9.28 -13.79 -5.07
CA GLU A 352 -9.12 -14.15 -3.66
C GLU A 352 -9.76 -13.11 -2.75
N ASP A 353 -10.53 -13.59 -1.77
CA ASP A 353 -11.14 -12.77 -0.72
C ASP A 353 -10.25 -12.71 0.52
N LEU A 354 -10.18 -11.54 1.17
CA LEU A 354 -9.52 -11.32 2.47
C LEU A 354 -10.52 -11.36 3.64
N ARG A 355 -11.80 -11.60 3.35
CA ARG A 355 -12.78 -11.79 4.41
C ARG A 355 -12.51 -13.10 5.15
N PRO A 356 -12.54 -13.08 6.49
CA PRO A 356 -12.38 -14.27 7.31
C PRO A 356 -13.48 -15.30 7.10
#